data_34e51c215d868f146c4299d45c3fe0a9
#
_entry.id   34e51c215d868f146c4299d45c3fe0a9
#
_cell.length_a   1.000
_cell.length_b   1.000
_cell.length_c   1.000
_cell.angle_alpha   90.00
_cell.angle_beta   90.00
_cell.angle_gamma   90.00
#
_symmetry.space_group_name_H-M   'P 1'
#
loop_
_entity.id
_entity.type
_entity.pdbx_description
1 polymer ?
#
loop_
_entity_poly.entity_id
_entity_poly.type
_entity_poly.pdbx_seq_one_letter_code
_entity_poly.pdbx_strand_id
1 'polypeptide(L)'
;MINLKNVCLAALLSASAVTATAGGLLTNTNQNIAFNRMMSREASIGIDGVYYNPAGVAFMKDGHHLSINLQTAWQTRTIENDYALFNYNVKNPTTPRKFEGKAFAPVIPSFQYAYNKNRWSFQANFDLAGGGGKCKFDNGLGSFEKVVANIGFLGNSLAPYLNGILPVNPNIANPATGTMGGYGYTYDSFMRGRQYYYGLSVGAAYRINDHLSVFGGVRGIYATCNYYGYVKNIAFVGNNGAKLPLSTMVDRNDPESSDIELNTDQTGYGFTPIIGIDYKTGRWNFSAKYEFKTRMRLKNKAVN
;
A
#
# COMPACT_ATOMS: atom_id res chain seq x y z
N MET A 1 25.96 32.45 -10.24
CA MET A 1 24.51 32.27 -10.44
C MET A 1 24.12 30.88 -9.93
N ILE A 2 23.33 30.83 -8.88
CA ILE A 2 22.81 29.57 -8.36
C ILE A 2 21.80 29.07 -9.39
N ASN A 3 22.04 27.90 -9.95
CA ASN A 3 21.19 27.32 -10.97
C ASN A 3 19.87 26.87 -10.30
N LEU A 4 18.79 27.63 -10.52
CA LEU A 4 17.46 27.40 -9.88
C LEU A 4 16.97 25.99 -10.12
N LYS A 5 17.31 25.39 -11.27
CA LYS A 5 17.04 24.00 -11.61
C LYS A 5 17.62 23.01 -10.60
N ASN A 6 18.87 23.27 -10.13
CA ASN A 6 19.52 22.41 -9.14
C ASN A 6 18.95 22.62 -7.73
N VAL A 7 18.47 23.83 -7.41
CA VAL A 7 17.84 24.13 -6.12
C VAL A 7 16.45 23.47 -6.05
N CYS A 8 15.65 23.57 -7.10
CA CYS A 8 14.34 22.90 -7.17
C CYS A 8 14.51 21.38 -7.15
N LEU A 9 15.48 20.83 -7.88
CA LEU A 9 15.76 19.39 -7.90
C LEU A 9 16.26 18.91 -6.53
N ALA A 10 17.11 19.67 -5.85
CA ALA A 10 17.60 19.36 -4.51
C ALA A 10 16.48 19.44 -3.46
N ALA A 11 15.56 20.41 -3.56
CA ALA A 11 14.40 20.52 -2.69
C ALA A 11 13.41 19.37 -2.89
N LEU A 12 13.21 18.92 -4.13
CA LEU A 12 12.38 17.74 -4.46
C LEU A 12 13.02 16.44 -3.96
N LEU A 13 14.33 16.30 -4.07
CA LEU A 13 15.07 15.13 -3.60
C LEU A 13 15.19 15.08 -2.06
N SER A 14 15.31 16.22 -1.38
CA SER A 14 15.36 16.26 0.08
C SER A 14 14.01 15.97 0.75
N ALA A 15 12.90 16.26 0.08
CA ALA A 15 11.57 15.91 0.57
C ALA A 15 11.30 14.37 0.52
N SER A 16 12.06 13.62 -0.27
CA SER A 16 11.95 12.15 -0.39
C SER A 16 12.84 11.36 0.59
N ALA A 17 13.74 12.02 1.31
CA ALA A 17 14.72 11.41 2.22
C ALA A 17 14.18 11.16 3.65
N VAL A 18 12.88 11.17 3.88
CA VAL A 18 12.33 10.60 5.11
C VAL A 18 12.52 9.10 5.03
N THR A 19 13.40 8.56 5.87
CA THR A 19 13.54 7.12 6.08
C THR A 19 12.18 6.58 6.53
N ALA A 20 11.36 6.16 5.56
CA ALA A 20 10.17 5.43 5.84
C ALA A 20 10.61 4.07 6.41
N THR A 21 10.58 3.92 7.73
CA THR A 21 10.57 2.60 8.35
C THR A 21 9.22 1.99 7.98
N ALA A 22 9.14 1.45 6.78
CA ALA A 22 7.98 0.70 6.35
C ALA A 22 7.88 -0.52 7.26
N GLY A 23 6.85 -0.57 8.09
CA GLY A 23 6.43 -1.79 8.75
C GLY A 23 6.27 -2.90 7.70
N GLY A 24 6.43 -4.15 8.11
CA GLY A 24 6.24 -5.29 7.21
C GLY A 24 4.84 -5.26 6.58
N LEU A 25 4.68 -5.92 5.43
CA LEU A 25 3.39 -6.10 4.80
C LEU A 25 2.47 -6.88 5.74
N LEU A 26 1.25 -6.37 5.94
CA LEU A 26 0.21 -7.11 6.66
C LEU A 26 -0.19 -8.34 5.86
N THR A 27 -0.17 -9.50 6.51
CA THR A 27 -0.64 -10.75 5.92
C THR A 27 -2.16 -10.78 5.87
N ASN A 28 -2.71 -11.32 4.79
CA ASN A 28 -4.14 -11.57 4.68
C ASN A 28 -4.51 -12.82 5.48
N THR A 29 -5.42 -12.68 6.42
CA THR A 29 -5.86 -13.78 7.29
C THR A 29 -7.15 -14.44 6.83
N ASN A 30 -7.97 -13.77 6.03
CA ASN A 30 -9.21 -14.32 5.49
C ASN A 30 -8.94 -15.18 4.26
N GLN A 31 -8.53 -16.43 4.48
CA GLN A 31 -8.15 -17.38 3.43
C GLN A 31 -9.16 -18.53 3.24
N ASN A 32 -10.26 -18.52 4.00
CA ASN A 32 -11.35 -19.48 3.86
C ASN A 32 -12.65 -18.85 4.31
N ILE A 33 -13.77 -19.21 3.67
CA ILE A 33 -15.11 -18.68 4.00
C ILE A 33 -15.49 -18.91 5.47
N ALA A 34 -14.96 -19.97 6.09
CA ALA A 34 -15.20 -20.26 7.50
C ALA A 34 -14.69 -19.17 8.44
N PHE A 35 -13.68 -18.40 8.02
CA PHE A 35 -13.15 -17.25 8.77
C PHE A 35 -14.20 -16.16 8.94
N ASN A 36 -15.03 -15.90 7.93
CA ASN A 36 -16.10 -14.89 8.04
C ASN A 36 -17.16 -15.26 9.07
N ARG A 37 -17.35 -16.56 9.33
CA ARG A 37 -18.28 -17.05 10.35
C ARG A 37 -17.66 -17.00 11.75
N MET A 38 -16.37 -17.32 11.88
CA MET A 38 -15.63 -17.32 13.13
C MET A 38 -14.17 -17.01 12.83
N MET A 39 -13.68 -15.88 13.27
CA MET A 39 -12.33 -15.39 12.95
C MET A 39 -11.22 -16.17 13.67
N SER A 40 -11.50 -16.75 14.86
CA SER A 40 -10.55 -17.60 15.59
C SER A 40 -10.58 -19.01 15.02
N ARG A 41 -9.73 -19.26 14.02
CA ARG A 41 -9.63 -20.55 13.31
C ARG A 41 -8.40 -21.38 13.69
N GLU A 42 -7.52 -20.84 14.50
CA GLU A 42 -6.18 -21.37 14.77
C GLU A 42 -6.20 -22.74 15.45
N ALA A 43 -7.26 -23.08 16.18
CA ALA A 43 -7.45 -24.41 16.78
C ALA A 43 -8.52 -25.24 16.11
N SER A 44 -9.01 -24.85 14.93
CA SER A 44 -10.02 -25.62 14.20
C SER A 44 -9.41 -26.84 13.53
N ILE A 45 -10.13 -27.98 13.64
CA ILE A 45 -9.84 -29.20 12.90
C ILE A 45 -10.78 -29.26 11.71
N GLY A 46 -10.28 -28.93 10.53
CA GLY A 46 -11.03 -28.87 9.28
C GLY A 46 -10.10 -28.59 8.10
N ILE A 47 -10.65 -28.57 6.87
CA ILE A 47 -9.83 -28.33 5.67
C ILE A 47 -9.19 -26.94 5.65
N ASP A 48 -9.83 -25.95 6.25
CA ASP A 48 -9.28 -24.61 6.43
C ASP A 48 -8.05 -24.60 7.35
N GLY A 49 -7.89 -25.64 8.18
CA GLY A 49 -6.70 -25.88 8.99
C GLY A 49 -5.41 -25.94 8.18
N VAL A 50 -5.46 -26.33 6.90
CA VAL A 50 -4.27 -26.30 6.02
C VAL A 50 -3.61 -24.91 6.02
N TYR A 51 -4.38 -23.85 6.19
CA TYR A 51 -3.86 -22.51 6.39
C TYR A 51 -3.70 -22.15 7.88
N TYR A 52 -4.74 -22.38 8.72
CA TYR A 52 -4.79 -21.86 10.09
C TYR A 52 -4.13 -22.77 11.13
N ASN A 53 -4.38 -24.10 11.04
CA ASN A 53 -3.91 -25.12 11.98
C ASN A 53 -3.45 -26.38 11.25
N PRO A 54 -2.33 -26.33 10.52
CA PRO A 54 -1.94 -27.44 9.65
C PRO A 54 -1.61 -28.74 10.41
N ALA A 55 -1.20 -28.66 11.67
CA ALA A 55 -1.00 -29.84 12.50
C ALA A 55 -2.36 -30.56 12.80
N GLY A 56 -3.43 -29.78 13.09
CA GLY A 56 -4.75 -30.31 13.39
C GLY A 56 -5.43 -31.04 12.22
N VAL A 57 -5.03 -30.75 10.97
CA VAL A 57 -5.56 -31.44 9.79
C VAL A 57 -5.28 -32.95 9.82
N ALA A 58 -4.22 -33.39 10.49
CA ALA A 58 -3.91 -34.83 10.64
C ALA A 58 -4.94 -35.60 11.46
N PHE A 59 -5.84 -34.92 12.19
CA PHE A 59 -6.96 -35.53 12.91
C PHE A 59 -8.23 -35.66 12.06
N MET A 60 -8.27 -35.15 10.85
CA MET A 60 -9.38 -35.39 9.92
C MET A 60 -9.38 -36.85 9.43
N LYS A 61 -10.50 -37.26 8.88
CA LYS A 61 -10.67 -38.64 8.32
C LYS A 61 -9.66 -38.89 7.18
N ASP A 62 -9.32 -40.13 6.97
CA ASP A 62 -8.51 -40.51 5.81
C ASP A 62 -9.24 -40.19 4.50
N GLY A 63 -8.47 -39.80 3.47
CA GLY A 63 -8.97 -39.45 2.15
C GLY A 63 -8.52 -38.09 1.67
N HIS A 64 -9.13 -37.65 0.59
CA HIS A 64 -8.86 -36.34 -0.02
C HIS A 64 -9.84 -35.32 0.49
N HIS A 65 -9.32 -34.16 0.88
CA HIS A 65 -10.07 -33.00 1.34
C HIS A 65 -9.69 -31.80 0.50
N LEU A 66 -10.69 -31.06 0.04
CA LEU A 66 -10.52 -29.92 -0.86
C LEU A 66 -11.42 -28.76 -0.44
N SER A 67 -10.90 -27.57 -0.46
CA SER A 67 -11.66 -26.34 -0.34
C SER A 67 -11.20 -25.33 -1.38
N ILE A 68 -12.13 -24.74 -2.11
CA ILE A 68 -11.91 -23.64 -3.06
C ILE A 68 -12.76 -22.48 -2.60
N ASN A 69 -12.15 -21.32 -2.40
CA ASN A 69 -12.84 -20.12 -1.96
C ASN A 69 -12.55 -18.98 -2.92
N LEU A 70 -13.56 -18.18 -3.20
CA LEU A 70 -13.48 -16.97 -3.99
C LEU A 70 -14.10 -15.83 -3.17
N GLN A 71 -13.42 -14.73 -3.12
CA GLN A 71 -13.89 -13.52 -2.43
C GLN A 71 -13.82 -12.34 -3.39
N THR A 72 -14.74 -11.40 -3.22
CA THR A 72 -14.70 -10.08 -3.83
C THR A 72 -14.62 -9.06 -2.72
N ALA A 73 -13.74 -8.09 -2.86
CA ALA A 73 -13.58 -7.04 -1.87
C ALA A 73 -13.55 -5.67 -2.53
N TRP A 74 -14.28 -4.73 -1.96
CA TRP A 74 -14.19 -3.31 -2.27
C TRP A 74 -14.08 -2.53 -0.96
N GLN A 75 -13.29 -1.48 -0.99
CA GLN A 75 -12.99 -0.69 0.18
C GLN A 75 -12.75 0.76 -0.22
N THR A 76 -13.32 1.69 0.53
CA THR A 76 -12.93 3.09 0.49
C THR A 76 -11.96 3.36 1.64
N ARG A 77 -10.85 4.04 1.33
CA ARG A 77 -9.86 4.51 2.31
C ARG A 77 -9.88 6.02 2.31
N THR A 78 -10.19 6.59 3.46
CA THR A 78 -10.15 8.04 3.66
C THR A 78 -8.91 8.38 4.48
N ILE A 79 -8.08 9.28 3.94
CA ILE A 79 -6.91 9.84 4.63
C ILE A 79 -7.24 11.30 4.91
N GLU A 80 -7.22 11.68 6.16
CA GLU A 80 -7.36 13.07 6.59
C GLU A 80 -5.98 13.65 6.88
N ASN A 81 -5.75 14.87 6.41
CA ASN A 81 -4.49 15.57 6.61
C ASN A 81 -4.77 17.04 6.93
N ASP A 82 -4.17 17.53 8.03
CA ASP A 82 -4.37 18.85 8.59
C ASP A 82 -3.23 19.85 8.25
N TYR A 83 -2.46 19.56 7.21
CA TYR A 83 -1.35 20.43 6.81
C TYR A 83 -1.85 21.82 6.42
N ALA A 84 -1.49 22.84 7.19
CA ALA A 84 -2.04 24.19 7.11
C ALA A 84 -1.92 24.83 5.70
N LEU A 85 -0.84 24.54 4.96
CA LEU A 85 -0.63 25.10 3.62
C LEU A 85 -1.62 24.56 2.57
N PHE A 86 -2.42 23.56 2.87
CA PHE A 86 -3.51 23.12 1.96
C PHE A 86 -4.61 24.17 1.79
N ASN A 87 -4.73 25.11 2.71
CA ASN A 87 -5.66 26.24 2.58
C ASN A 87 -5.33 27.17 1.39
N TYR A 88 -4.11 27.11 0.86
CA TYR A 88 -3.68 27.88 -0.30
C TYR A 88 -3.95 27.21 -1.64
N ASN A 89 -4.51 26.00 -1.65
CA ASN A 89 -4.98 25.36 -2.87
C ASN A 89 -6.28 26.02 -3.35
N VAL A 90 -6.22 26.71 -4.47
CA VAL A 90 -7.37 27.47 -4.99
C VAL A 90 -8.55 26.62 -5.45
N LYS A 91 -8.31 25.34 -5.79
CA LYS A 91 -9.38 24.41 -6.17
C LYS A 91 -10.13 23.86 -4.95
N ASN A 92 -9.43 23.73 -3.81
CA ASN A 92 -10.00 23.16 -2.59
C ASN A 92 -9.28 23.73 -1.35
N PRO A 93 -9.63 24.95 -0.89
CA PRO A 93 -8.97 25.63 0.23
C PRO A 93 -9.50 25.14 1.58
N THR A 94 -9.35 23.85 1.89
CA THR A 94 -9.85 23.26 3.14
C THR A 94 -8.78 22.53 3.92
N THR A 95 -8.79 22.67 5.25
CA THR A 95 -7.99 21.91 6.19
C THR A 95 -8.83 21.60 7.42
N PRO A 96 -8.92 20.35 7.90
CA PRO A 96 -8.28 19.18 7.34
C PRO A 96 -8.85 18.77 5.96
N ARG A 97 -7.97 18.22 5.11
CA ARG A 97 -8.34 17.74 3.79
C ARG A 97 -8.49 16.22 3.77
N LYS A 98 -9.50 15.74 3.06
CA LYS A 98 -9.77 14.32 2.84
C LYS A 98 -9.29 13.88 1.46
N PHE A 99 -8.54 12.77 1.43
CA PHE A 99 -8.13 12.07 0.22
C PHE A 99 -8.78 10.71 0.22
N GLU A 100 -9.61 10.44 -0.78
CA GLU A 100 -10.33 9.19 -0.88
C GLU A 100 -9.68 8.24 -1.87
N GLY A 101 -9.32 7.05 -1.39
CA GLY A 101 -8.83 5.93 -2.18
C GLY A 101 -9.90 4.86 -2.34
N LYS A 102 -10.15 4.43 -3.57
CA LYS A 102 -11.06 3.34 -3.88
C LYS A 102 -10.25 2.08 -4.21
N ALA A 103 -10.40 1.06 -3.40
CA ALA A 103 -9.76 -0.24 -3.60
C ALA A 103 -10.79 -1.26 -4.06
N PHE A 104 -10.44 -2.01 -5.10
CA PHE A 104 -11.28 -3.08 -5.63
C PHE A 104 -10.45 -4.30 -6.01
N ALA A 105 -10.85 -5.45 -5.50
CA ALA A 105 -10.33 -6.76 -5.85
C ALA A 105 -11.49 -7.64 -6.28
N PRO A 106 -11.69 -7.87 -7.60
CA PRO A 106 -12.85 -8.61 -8.10
C PRO A 106 -12.83 -10.08 -7.69
N VAL A 107 -11.65 -10.67 -7.60
CA VAL A 107 -11.47 -12.08 -7.22
C VAL A 107 -10.22 -12.22 -6.35
N ILE A 108 -10.40 -12.74 -5.15
CA ILE A 108 -9.35 -13.16 -4.23
C ILE A 108 -9.50 -14.66 -4.05
N PRO A 109 -8.74 -15.48 -4.80
CA PRO A 109 -8.85 -16.94 -4.73
C PRO A 109 -8.05 -17.47 -3.55
N SER A 110 -8.54 -18.55 -2.95
CA SER A 110 -7.76 -19.42 -2.08
C SER A 110 -8.14 -20.90 -2.29
N PHE A 111 -7.16 -21.75 -2.08
CA PHE A 111 -7.30 -23.18 -2.32
C PHE A 111 -6.58 -23.92 -1.21
N GLN A 112 -7.27 -24.85 -0.57
CA GLN A 112 -6.71 -25.74 0.45
C GLN A 112 -6.94 -27.19 0.03
N TYR A 113 -5.90 -27.98 0.09
CA TYR A 113 -5.93 -29.41 -0.18
C TYR A 113 -5.19 -30.18 0.89
N ALA A 114 -5.75 -31.30 1.32
CA ALA A 114 -5.11 -32.26 2.19
C ALA A 114 -5.40 -33.69 1.73
N TYR A 115 -4.38 -34.52 1.78
CA TYR A 115 -4.51 -35.98 1.64
C TYR A 115 -4.09 -36.65 2.93
N ASN A 116 -5.05 -37.21 3.62
CA ASN A 116 -4.84 -37.94 4.88
C ASN A 116 -4.81 -39.43 4.65
N LYS A 117 -3.80 -40.07 5.19
CA LYS A 117 -3.71 -41.54 5.22
C LYS A 117 -3.01 -42.02 6.49
N ASN A 118 -3.69 -42.82 7.29
CA ASN A 118 -3.21 -43.32 8.57
C ASN A 118 -2.83 -42.18 9.53
N ARG A 119 -1.52 -41.96 9.75
CA ARG A 119 -0.98 -40.91 10.63
C ARG A 119 -0.44 -39.70 9.89
N TRP A 120 -0.43 -39.71 8.55
CA TRP A 120 0.11 -38.66 7.73
C TRP A 120 -0.99 -37.81 7.10
N SER A 121 -0.71 -36.50 7.00
CA SER A 121 -1.47 -35.54 6.23
C SER A 121 -0.52 -34.74 5.34
N PHE A 122 -0.64 -34.89 4.02
CA PHE A 122 0.09 -34.09 3.04
C PHE A 122 -0.78 -32.94 2.60
N GLN A 123 -0.25 -31.74 2.65
CA GLN A 123 -1.04 -30.52 2.54
C GLN A 123 -0.48 -29.56 1.51
N ALA A 124 -1.36 -28.89 0.79
CA ALA A 124 -1.05 -27.80 -0.12
C ALA A 124 -2.07 -26.66 0.05
N ASN A 125 -1.60 -25.43 0.04
CA ASN A 125 -2.43 -24.23 0.12
C ASN A 125 -1.93 -23.21 -0.89
N PHE A 126 -2.86 -22.61 -1.62
CA PHE A 126 -2.61 -21.40 -2.42
C PHE A 126 -3.46 -20.28 -1.87
N ASP A 127 -2.83 -19.12 -1.69
CA ASP A 127 -3.47 -17.94 -1.12
C ASP A 127 -2.90 -16.62 -1.69
N LEU A 128 -3.59 -15.54 -1.42
CA LEU A 128 -3.04 -14.19 -1.49
C LEU A 128 -2.47 -13.86 -0.10
N ALA A 129 -1.21 -14.19 0.12
CA ALA A 129 -0.53 -14.02 1.40
C ALA A 129 -0.49 -12.56 1.87
N GLY A 130 -0.56 -11.60 0.93
CA GLY A 130 -0.60 -10.18 1.26
C GLY A 130 -1.00 -9.31 0.07
N GLY A 131 -1.37 -8.05 0.34
CA GLY A 131 -1.89 -7.14 -0.66
C GLY A 131 -3.32 -7.55 -1.06
N GLY A 132 -3.59 -7.68 -2.34
CA GLY A 132 -4.89 -8.19 -2.82
C GLY A 132 -5.76 -7.14 -3.45
N GLY A 133 -5.18 -6.21 -4.20
CA GLY A 133 -6.02 -5.28 -4.91
C GLY A 133 -5.28 -4.10 -5.52
N LYS A 134 -6.05 -3.32 -6.22
CA LYS A 134 -5.68 -2.05 -6.80
C LYS A 134 -6.40 -0.95 -6.05
N CYS A 135 -5.66 0.00 -5.51
CA CYS A 135 -6.21 1.19 -4.88
C CYS A 135 -5.90 2.41 -5.75
N LYS A 136 -6.91 3.24 -5.97
CA LYS A 136 -6.81 4.48 -6.73
C LYS A 136 -7.18 5.66 -5.86
N PHE A 137 -6.39 6.73 -5.97
CA PHE A 137 -6.67 8.05 -5.43
C PHE A 137 -6.74 9.01 -6.61
N ASP A 138 -7.96 9.35 -7.05
CA ASP A 138 -8.18 10.13 -8.26
C ASP A 138 -7.73 11.60 -8.11
N ASN A 139 -7.61 12.08 -6.88
CA ASN A 139 -7.09 13.41 -6.54
C ASN A 139 -5.70 13.36 -5.89
N GLY A 140 -4.96 12.26 -6.11
CA GLY A 140 -3.65 12.04 -5.50
C GLY A 140 -3.69 11.81 -4.00
N LEU A 141 -2.56 12.07 -3.35
CA LEU A 141 -2.34 11.86 -1.92
C LEU A 141 -1.93 13.15 -1.24
N GLY A 142 -2.19 13.26 0.06
CA GLY A 142 -1.73 14.38 0.88
C GLY A 142 -0.21 14.58 0.88
N SER A 143 0.57 13.50 0.72
CA SER A 143 2.02 13.56 0.54
C SER A 143 2.43 14.27 -0.76
N PHE A 144 1.67 14.08 -1.85
CA PHE A 144 1.90 14.76 -3.13
C PHE A 144 1.55 16.24 -3.02
N GLU A 145 0.38 16.54 -2.46
CA GLU A 145 -0.04 17.92 -2.26
C GLU A 145 0.89 18.67 -1.32
N LYS A 146 1.43 18.04 -0.29
CA LYS A 146 2.39 18.66 0.62
C LYS A 146 3.62 19.20 -0.12
N VAL A 147 4.12 18.46 -1.10
CA VAL A 147 5.24 18.92 -1.94
C VAL A 147 4.86 20.17 -2.70
N VAL A 148 3.69 20.18 -3.36
CA VAL A 148 3.19 21.35 -4.09
C VAL A 148 2.92 22.53 -3.17
N ALA A 149 2.34 22.30 -2.00
CA ALA A 149 2.07 23.34 -1.01
C ALA A 149 3.37 24.01 -0.50
N ASN A 150 4.43 23.22 -0.32
CA ASN A 150 5.76 23.77 0.04
C ASN A 150 6.37 24.58 -1.10
N ILE A 151 6.17 24.18 -2.36
CA ILE A 151 6.55 25.00 -3.53
C ILE A 151 5.74 26.29 -3.53
N GLY A 152 4.43 26.21 -3.25
CA GLY A 152 3.56 27.39 -3.08
C GLY A 152 4.04 28.33 -1.98
N PHE A 153 4.49 27.81 -0.84
CA PHE A 153 5.10 28.59 0.23
C PHE A 153 6.39 29.32 -0.24
N LEU A 154 7.26 28.59 -0.95
CA LEU A 154 8.48 29.18 -1.52
C LEU A 154 8.16 30.30 -2.52
N GLY A 155 7.16 30.14 -3.38
CA GLY A 155 6.68 31.19 -4.29
C GLY A 155 6.21 32.45 -3.53
N ASN A 156 5.52 32.25 -2.41
CA ASN A 156 5.12 33.35 -1.54
C ASN A 156 6.29 34.07 -0.89
N SER A 157 7.38 33.36 -0.57
CA SER A 157 8.63 33.99 -0.08
C SER A 157 9.30 34.83 -1.16
N LEU A 158 9.07 34.50 -2.42
CA LEU A 158 9.58 35.23 -3.58
C LEU A 158 8.61 36.31 -4.12
N ALA A 159 7.48 36.54 -3.46
CA ALA A 159 6.44 37.46 -3.92
C ALA A 159 6.95 38.86 -4.34
N PRO A 160 7.91 39.50 -3.64
CA PRO A 160 8.45 40.80 -4.06
C PRO A 160 9.06 40.78 -5.47
N TYR A 161 9.63 39.62 -5.86
CA TYR A 161 10.28 39.44 -7.18
C TYR A 161 9.30 38.97 -8.25
N LEU A 162 8.26 38.28 -7.86
CA LEU A 162 7.26 37.69 -8.79
C LEU A 162 6.11 38.65 -9.08
N ASN A 163 5.87 39.67 -8.25
CA ASN A 163 4.71 40.56 -8.34
C ASN A 163 4.64 41.33 -9.68
N GLY A 164 5.78 41.58 -10.33
CA GLY A 164 5.82 42.15 -11.67
C GLY A 164 5.43 41.22 -12.80
N ILE A 165 5.43 39.90 -12.52
CA ILE A 165 5.08 38.83 -13.49
C ILE A 165 3.67 38.28 -13.22
N LEU A 166 3.38 38.02 -11.94
CA LEU A 166 2.11 37.54 -11.45
C LEU A 166 1.66 38.44 -10.27
N PRO A 167 0.65 39.31 -10.46
CA PRO A 167 0.16 40.18 -9.37
C PRO A 167 -0.36 39.32 -8.21
N VAL A 168 0.04 39.67 -6.99
CA VAL A 168 -0.41 39.02 -5.76
C VAL A 168 -1.91 39.16 -5.58
N ASN A 169 -2.56 38.12 -5.01
CA ASN A 169 -3.96 38.19 -4.66
C ASN A 169 -4.10 38.95 -3.31
N PRO A 170 -4.78 40.11 -3.28
CA PRO A 170 -4.93 40.89 -2.06
C PRO A 170 -5.81 40.23 -0.99
N ASN A 171 -6.57 39.22 -1.35
CA ASN A 171 -7.46 38.48 -0.45
C ASN A 171 -6.81 37.22 0.17
N ILE A 172 -5.58 36.91 -0.20
CA ILE A 172 -4.83 35.75 0.33
C ILE A 172 -3.72 36.28 1.22
N ALA A 173 -3.66 35.81 2.47
CA ALA A 173 -2.50 36.09 3.32
C ALA A 173 -1.27 35.35 2.79
N ASN A 174 -0.14 36.05 2.71
CA ASN A 174 1.13 35.42 2.34
C ASN A 174 1.60 34.52 3.50
N PRO A 175 1.71 33.18 3.30
CA PRO A 175 2.09 32.29 4.38
C PRO A 175 3.53 32.47 4.88
N ALA A 176 4.39 33.13 4.11
CA ALA A 176 5.78 33.39 4.50
C ALA A 176 5.94 34.63 5.36
N THR A 177 5.07 35.64 5.19
CA THR A 177 5.18 36.93 5.90
C THR A 177 4.03 37.19 6.87
N GLY A 178 2.90 36.49 6.70
CA GLY A 178 1.67 36.73 7.46
C GLY A 178 0.87 37.97 7.02
N THR A 179 1.36 38.72 6.02
CA THR A 179 0.69 39.93 5.50
C THR A 179 -0.24 39.59 4.37
N MET A 180 -1.21 40.48 4.09
CA MET A 180 -2.11 40.33 2.94
C MET A 180 -1.32 40.52 1.61
N GLY A 181 -1.77 39.80 0.57
CA GLY A 181 -1.11 39.79 -0.72
C GLY A 181 -0.22 38.55 -0.89
N GLY A 182 -0.81 37.44 -1.19
CA GLY A 182 -0.16 36.15 -1.39
C GLY A 182 -0.55 35.47 -2.67
N TYR A 183 0.02 34.31 -2.91
CA TYR A 183 -0.29 33.40 -4.00
C TYR A 183 -0.97 32.14 -3.47
N GLY A 184 -2.01 31.72 -4.17
CA GLY A 184 -2.49 30.36 -4.09
C GLY A 184 -1.66 29.43 -4.98
N TYR A 185 -1.99 28.14 -4.95
CA TYR A 185 -1.45 27.16 -5.90
C TYR A 185 -2.54 26.29 -6.48
N THR A 186 -2.24 25.69 -7.62
CA THR A 186 -3.05 24.65 -8.24
C THR A 186 -2.16 23.58 -8.83
N TYR A 187 -2.69 22.39 -9.00
CA TYR A 187 -2.00 21.23 -9.59
C TYR A 187 -3.02 20.16 -9.96
N ASP A 188 -2.57 19.16 -10.69
CA ASP A 188 -3.29 17.92 -10.94
C ASP A 188 -2.48 16.75 -10.42
N SER A 189 -3.13 15.79 -9.77
CA SER A 189 -2.46 14.61 -9.26
C SER A 189 -3.33 13.36 -9.29
N PHE A 190 -2.66 12.25 -9.36
CA PHE A 190 -3.27 10.93 -9.37
C PHE A 190 -2.33 9.94 -8.71
N MET A 191 -2.86 8.94 -8.02
CA MET A 191 -2.08 7.83 -7.51
C MET A 191 -2.84 6.51 -7.63
N ARG A 192 -2.13 5.49 -8.07
CA ARG A 192 -2.62 4.11 -8.12
C ARG A 192 -1.54 3.17 -7.61
N GLY A 193 -1.89 2.35 -6.64
CA GLY A 193 -1.07 1.25 -6.16
C GLY A 193 -1.76 -0.10 -6.42
N ARG A 194 -0.99 -1.08 -6.85
CA ARG A 194 -1.41 -2.48 -6.98
C ARG A 194 -0.35 -3.36 -6.33
N GLN A 195 -0.80 -4.26 -5.46
CA GLN A 195 0.07 -5.19 -4.77
C GLN A 195 -0.58 -6.57 -4.71
N TYR A 196 0.16 -7.60 -5.14
CA TYR A 196 -0.23 -9.00 -4.99
C TYR A 196 0.98 -9.81 -4.52
N TYR A 197 0.77 -10.56 -3.44
CA TYR A 197 1.73 -11.50 -2.88
C TYR A 197 1.07 -12.87 -2.91
N TYR A 198 1.35 -13.62 -3.95
CA TYR A 198 0.83 -14.98 -4.13
C TYR A 198 1.63 -15.94 -3.28
N GLY A 199 0.97 -16.70 -2.42
CA GLY A 199 1.53 -17.71 -1.54
C GLY A 199 1.19 -19.12 -2.02
N LEU A 200 2.17 -19.98 -2.11
CA LEU A 200 1.97 -21.43 -2.28
C LEU A 200 2.69 -22.13 -1.13
N SER A 201 1.91 -22.77 -0.28
CA SER A 201 2.41 -23.54 0.87
C SER A 201 2.29 -25.02 0.59
N VAL A 202 3.31 -25.78 0.96
CA VAL A 202 3.27 -27.24 0.97
C VAL A 202 3.88 -27.75 2.27
N GLY A 203 3.39 -28.87 2.80
CA GLY A 203 3.90 -29.44 4.02
C GLY A 203 3.25 -30.77 4.36
N ALA A 204 3.70 -31.35 5.46
CA ALA A 204 3.15 -32.57 5.98
C ALA A 204 2.94 -32.47 7.50
N ALA A 205 1.84 -33.01 7.97
CA ALA A 205 1.59 -33.25 9.38
C ALA A 205 1.68 -34.73 9.69
N TYR A 206 2.12 -35.02 10.91
CA TYR A 206 2.22 -36.39 11.43
C TYR A 206 1.53 -36.48 12.76
N ARG A 207 0.55 -37.37 12.88
CA ARG A 207 -0.16 -37.71 14.11
C ARG A 207 0.69 -38.68 14.93
N ILE A 208 1.31 -38.16 15.99
CA ILE A 208 2.18 -38.93 16.89
C ILE A 208 1.34 -39.96 17.65
N ASN A 209 0.18 -39.53 18.15
CA ASN A 209 -0.81 -40.36 18.81
C ASN A 209 -2.22 -39.76 18.58
N ASP A 210 -3.24 -40.26 19.27
CA ASP A 210 -4.62 -39.77 19.11
C ASP A 210 -4.88 -38.38 19.66
N HIS A 211 -3.89 -37.83 20.38
CA HIS A 211 -3.96 -36.51 21.03
C HIS A 211 -3.00 -35.49 20.43
N LEU A 212 -1.87 -35.92 19.88
CA LEU A 212 -0.78 -35.02 19.49
C LEU A 212 -0.40 -35.19 18.02
N SER A 213 -0.32 -34.07 17.30
CA SER A 213 0.22 -34.00 15.96
C SER A 213 1.20 -32.83 15.80
N VAL A 214 2.09 -32.94 14.84
CA VAL A 214 3.08 -31.93 14.48
C VAL A 214 3.03 -31.68 12.98
N PHE A 215 3.44 -30.48 12.56
CA PHE A 215 3.49 -30.08 11.15
C PHE A 215 4.83 -29.45 10.83
N GLY A 216 5.34 -29.73 9.64
CA GLY A 216 6.44 -29.03 9.01
C GLY A 216 6.12 -28.71 7.56
N GLY A 217 6.41 -27.48 7.15
CA GLY A 217 6.11 -27.04 5.79
C GLY A 217 6.88 -25.76 5.41
N VAL A 218 6.64 -25.33 4.18
CA VAL A 218 7.22 -24.11 3.62
C VAL A 218 6.20 -23.38 2.75
N ARG A 219 6.23 -22.05 2.81
CA ARG A 219 5.50 -21.18 1.88
C ARG A 219 6.48 -20.50 0.95
N GLY A 220 6.30 -20.66 -0.36
CA GLY A 220 6.89 -19.81 -1.39
C GLY A 220 5.99 -18.61 -1.63
N ILE A 221 6.57 -17.41 -1.74
CA ILE A 221 5.84 -16.17 -2.04
C ILE A 221 6.39 -15.57 -3.33
N TYR A 222 5.49 -15.21 -4.24
CA TYR A 222 5.79 -14.39 -5.40
C TYR A 222 5.08 -13.05 -5.28
N ALA A 223 5.86 -11.97 -5.28
CA ALA A 223 5.34 -10.60 -5.20
C ALA A 223 5.34 -9.94 -6.58
N THR A 224 4.24 -9.25 -6.90
CA THR A 224 4.14 -8.34 -8.03
C THR A 224 3.40 -7.08 -7.60
N CYS A 225 4.05 -5.95 -7.73
CA CYS A 225 3.51 -4.65 -7.35
C CYS A 225 3.72 -3.67 -8.50
N ASN A 226 2.80 -2.72 -8.64
CA ASN A 226 2.94 -1.59 -9.55
C ASN A 226 2.48 -0.33 -8.84
N TYR A 227 3.27 0.71 -8.94
CA TYR A 227 2.94 2.03 -8.42
C TYR A 227 3.02 3.03 -9.55
N TYR A 228 1.92 3.70 -9.82
CA TYR A 228 1.81 4.76 -10.80
C TYR A 228 1.19 5.99 -10.16
N GLY A 229 1.80 7.13 -10.38
CA GLY A 229 1.25 8.39 -9.90
C GLY A 229 1.93 9.57 -10.56
N TYR A 230 1.27 10.70 -10.55
CA TYR A 230 1.81 11.94 -11.07
C TYR A 230 1.37 13.16 -10.27
N VAL A 231 2.16 14.20 -10.36
CA VAL A 231 1.84 15.56 -10.01
C VAL A 231 2.21 16.43 -11.20
N LYS A 232 1.21 17.07 -11.81
CA LYS A 232 1.34 17.80 -13.08
C LYS A 232 0.68 19.18 -12.98
N ASN A 233 0.98 20.03 -13.95
CA ASN A 233 0.33 21.33 -14.10
C ASN A 233 0.44 22.19 -12.83
N ILE A 234 1.57 22.13 -12.15
CA ILE A 234 1.81 22.96 -10.94
C ILE A 234 1.89 24.43 -11.36
N ALA A 235 1.07 25.29 -10.73
CA ALA A 235 1.09 26.71 -11.01
C ALA A 235 0.82 27.54 -9.72
N PHE A 236 1.46 28.69 -9.63
CA PHE A 236 1.07 29.75 -8.72
C PHE A 236 -0.18 30.45 -9.25
N VAL A 237 -1.06 30.86 -8.34
CA VAL A 237 -2.29 31.54 -8.69
C VAL A 237 -2.35 32.88 -7.97
N GLY A 238 -2.32 33.94 -8.75
CA GLY A 238 -2.36 35.31 -8.26
C GLY A 238 -3.75 35.94 -8.33
N ASN A 239 -3.77 37.25 -8.51
CA ASN A 239 -5.00 38.04 -8.58
C ASN A 239 -5.86 37.63 -9.77
N ASN A 240 -7.20 37.66 -9.59
CA ASN A 240 -8.20 37.32 -10.64
C ASN A 240 -8.00 35.93 -11.30
N GLY A 241 -7.34 35.00 -10.58
CA GLY A 241 -7.11 33.67 -11.09
C GLY A 241 -5.98 33.57 -12.14
N ALA A 242 -5.21 34.62 -12.34
CA ALA A 242 -4.00 34.58 -13.19
C ALA A 242 -3.04 33.49 -12.72
N LYS A 243 -2.45 32.76 -13.64
CA LYS A 243 -1.59 31.61 -13.33
C LYS A 243 -0.19 31.80 -13.88
N LEU A 244 0.80 31.45 -13.07
CA LEU A 244 2.19 31.30 -13.49
C LEU A 244 2.57 29.81 -13.36
N PRO A 245 2.68 29.05 -14.45
CA PRO A 245 3.11 27.66 -14.38
C PRO A 245 4.52 27.53 -13.81
N LEU A 246 4.75 26.55 -12.97
CA LEU A 246 6.07 26.28 -12.41
C LEU A 246 7.09 25.93 -13.49
N SER A 247 6.66 25.29 -14.58
CA SER A 247 7.50 24.98 -15.74
C SER A 247 8.16 26.20 -16.35
N THR A 248 7.49 27.37 -16.38
CA THR A 248 8.09 28.63 -16.85
C THR A 248 9.30 29.08 -16.05
N MET A 249 9.42 28.61 -14.79
CA MET A 249 10.55 28.91 -13.92
C MET A 249 11.65 27.84 -13.99
N VAL A 250 11.29 26.62 -14.40
CA VAL A 250 12.23 25.49 -14.55
C VAL A 250 12.82 25.46 -15.96
N ASP A 251 11.98 25.35 -16.96
CA ASP A 251 12.35 25.46 -18.38
C ASP A 251 11.16 26.02 -19.18
N ARG A 252 11.29 27.27 -19.67
CA ARG A 252 10.21 27.96 -20.40
C ARG A 252 9.85 27.28 -21.71
N ASN A 253 10.76 26.51 -22.30
CA ASN A 253 10.55 25.83 -23.57
C ASN A 253 9.91 24.46 -23.43
N ASP A 254 9.84 23.94 -22.19
CA ASP A 254 9.23 22.64 -21.88
C ASP A 254 8.10 22.81 -20.85
N PRO A 255 6.83 22.78 -21.29
CA PRO A 255 5.67 22.90 -20.41
C PRO A 255 5.57 21.81 -19.33
N GLU A 256 6.18 20.64 -19.56
CA GLU A 256 6.15 19.49 -18.65
C GLU A 256 7.39 19.44 -17.73
N SER A 257 8.30 20.43 -17.82
CA SER A 257 9.57 20.45 -17.07
C SER A 257 9.40 20.44 -15.53
N SER A 258 8.22 20.78 -15.01
CA SER A 258 7.89 20.72 -13.58
C SER A 258 7.05 19.50 -13.21
N ASP A 259 6.68 18.68 -14.16
CA ASP A 259 5.87 17.50 -13.92
C ASP A 259 6.68 16.39 -13.26
N ILE A 260 6.04 15.68 -12.35
CA ILE A 260 6.63 14.57 -11.62
C ILE A 260 5.78 13.34 -11.89
N GLU A 261 6.41 12.31 -12.42
CA GLU A 261 5.75 11.03 -12.64
C GLU A 261 6.52 9.90 -11.97
N LEU A 262 5.79 9.02 -11.30
CA LEU A 262 6.27 7.76 -10.75
C LEU A 262 5.59 6.62 -11.49
N ASN A 263 6.38 5.78 -12.15
CA ASN A 263 5.89 4.54 -12.72
C ASN A 263 6.91 3.43 -12.42
N THR A 264 6.55 2.54 -11.49
CA THR A 264 7.49 1.55 -10.99
C THR A 264 6.81 0.20 -10.85
N ASP A 265 7.42 -0.81 -11.45
CA ASP A 265 7.11 -2.21 -11.24
C ASP A 265 8.08 -2.82 -10.22
N GLN A 266 7.54 -3.65 -9.33
CA GLN A 266 8.32 -4.42 -8.37
C GLN A 266 7.95 -5.89 -8.48
N THR A 267 8.94 -6.75 -8.55
CA THR A 267 8.76 -8.20 -8.50
C THR A 267 9.75 -8.84 -7.55
N GLY A 268 9.37 -9.95 -6.94
CA GLY A 268 10.28 -10.68 -6.06
C GLY A 268 9.75 -12.01 -5.57
N TYR A 269 10.64 -12.73 -4.91
CA TYR A 269 10.38 -14.06 -4.35
C TYR A 269 10.82 -14.11 -2.90
N GLY A 270 10.13 -14.90 -2.11
CA GLY A 270 10.48 -15.17 -0.73
C GLY A 270 10.06 -16.57 -0.30
N PHE A 271 10.66 -17.05 0.79
CA PHE A 271 10.35 -18.34 1.40
C PHE A 271 10.15 -18.18 2.89
N THR A 272 9.17 -18.91 3.42
CA THR A 272 8.78 -18.90 4.83
C THR A 272 8.66 -20.33 5.32
N PRO A 273 9.58 -20.85 6.16
CA PRO A 273 9.35 -22.08 6.87
C PRO A 273 8.17 -21.96 7.83
N ILE A 274 7.44 -23.05 8.02
CA ILE A 274 6.26 -23.11 8.89
C ILE A 274 6.36 -24.37 9.73
N ILE A 275 6.14 -24.23 11.04
CA ILE A 275 6.01 -25.35 11.96
C ILE A 275 4.69 -25.23 12.74
N GLY A 276 4.13 -26.35 13.14
CA GLY A 276 2.90 -26.38 13.90
C GLY A 276 2.83 -27.58 14.86
N ILE A 277 2.04 -27.40 15.89
CA ILE A 277 1.70 -28.44 16.85
C ILE A 277 0.22 -28.33 17.19
N ASP A 278 -0.44 -29.46 17.38
CA ASP A 278 -1.83 -29.51 17.79
C ASP A 278 -2.02 -30.60 18.84
N TYR A 279 -2.71 -30.27 19.93
CA TYR A 279 -3.04 -31.19 21.00
C TYR A 279 -4.54 -31.21 21.26
N LYS A 280 -5.15 -32.37 21.05
CA LYS A 280 -6.57 -32.62 21.21
C LYS A 280 -6.84 -33.53 22.40
N THR A 281 -7.72 -33.13 23.29
CA THR A 281 -8.15 -33.95 24.43
C THR A 281 -9.62 -33.72 24.78
N GLY A 282 -10.43 -34.75 24.70
CA GLY A 282 -11.87 -34.64 24.92
C GLY A 282 -12.53 -33.63 24.01
N ARG A 283 -13.07 -32.55 24.57
CA ARG A 283 -13.70 -31.43 23.85
C ARG A 283 -12.74 -30.25 23.60
N TRP A 284 -11.50 -30.35 24.08
CA TRP A 284 -10.52 -29.27 23.98
C TRP A 284 -9.54 -29.54 22.84
N ASN A 285 -9.19 -28.48 22.13
CA ASN A 285 -8.14 -28.51 21.14
C ASN A 285 -7.23 -27.28 21.34
N PHE A 286 -5.93 -27.53 21.44
CA PHE A 286 -4.90 -26.51 21.62
C PHE A 286 -3.95 -26.59 20.45
N SER A 287 -3.71 -25.48 19.77
CA SER A 287 -2.75 -25.45 18.69
C SER A 287 -1.81 -24.27 18.76
N ALA A 288 -0.65 -24.43 18.16
CA ALA A 288 0.29 -23.37 17.92
C ALA A 288 0.91 -23.56 16.53
N LYS A 289 0.96 -22.47 15.78
CA LYS A 289 1.64 -22.39 14.47
C LYS A 289 2.64 -21.25 14.52
N TYR A 290 3.84 -21.50 14.02
CA TYR A 290 4.86 -20.48 13.90
C TYR A 290 5.31 -20.39 12.43
N GLU A 291 5.20 -19.19 11.87
CA GLU A 291 5.70 -18.85 10.55
C GLU A 291 6.96 -18.00 10.73
N PHE A 292 8.07 -18.50 10.21
CA PHE A 292 9.34 -17.79 10.27
C PHE A 292 9.29 -16.54 9.38
N LYS A 293 10.20 -15.60 9.63
CA LYS A 293 10.32 -14.39 8.83
C LYS A 293 10.58 -14.72 7.35
N THR A 294 9.73 -14.20 6.48
CA THR A 294 9.97 -14.25 5.03
C THR A 294 11.08 -13.28 4.66
N ARG A 295 12.16 -13.81 4.09
CA ARG A 295 13.18 -12.98 3.45
C ARG A 295 12.82 -12.83 1.99
N MET A 296 12.57 -11.59 1.56
CA MET A 296 12.16 -11.28 0.21
C MET A 296 13.12 -10.26 -0.41
N ARG A 297 13.47 -10.48 -1.67
CA ARG A 297 14.21 -9.51 -2.49
C ARG A 297 13.26 -8.99 -3.56
N LEU A 298 12.94 -7.72 -3.48
CA LEU A 298 12.16 -7.01 -4.49
C LEU A 298 13.12 -6.32 -5.47
N LYS A 299 12.91 -6.53 -6.75
CA LYS A 299 13.56 -5.80 -7.83
C LYS A 299 12.62 -4.71 -8.30
N ASN A 300 13.14 -3.48 -8.33
CA ASN A 300 12.41 -2.31 -8.82
C ASN A 300 12.82 -2.08 -10.28
N LYS A 301 11.85 -1.81 -11.12
CA LYS A 301 12.05 -1.38 -12.49
C LYS A 301 11.22 -0.12 -12.71
N ALA A 302 11.90 1.01 -12.95
CA ALA A 302 11.22 2.20 -13.44
C ALA A 302 10.73 1.92 -14.87
N VAL A 303 9.50 2.25 -15.14
CA VAL A 303 8.89 2.12 -16.46
C VAL A 303 8.73 3.56 -16.97
N ASN A 304 9.63 3.94 -17.87
CA ASN A 304 9.58 5.23 -18.55
C ASN A 304 8.65 5.12 -19.77
#